data_b465f36c0fcdf090863d63a6bc6469a8
#
_entry.id   b465f36c0fcdf090863d63a6bc6469a8
#
_cell.length_a   1.000
_cell.length_b   1.000
_cell.length_c   1.000
_cell.angle_alpha   90.00
_cell.angle_beta   90.00
_cell.angle_gamma   90.00
#
_symmetry.space_group_name_H-M   'P 1'
#
loop_
_entity.id
_entity.type
_entity.pdbx_description
1 polymer ?
#
loop_
_entity_poly.entity_id
_entity_poly.type
_entity_poly.pdbx_seq_one_letter_code
_entity_poly.pdbx_strand_id
1 'polypeptide(L)'
;MHNQVNRVGYEEDKERGVSVTQPPTGARTAVLLPGTGSDDVFVRSVFDVPLAAVGLKAVLPAPIPGADLVSAHLAALDEAARDEPIVAGGISLGAHLAAEWALRNPDRCAGLLLALPGWHGKPEAAPAAVAARYSAASVRALGPTAAIAAAIADVPGWLATELTRAWTGYGDALADSLDTAADRPAPTLDELAGLTMPCGVAGCTDDAIHPLEIATAWTRALPRAALCTTRLEIIGVDPEALGRATVLAWLKASQG
;
A
#
# COMPACT_ATOMS: atom_id res chain seq x y z
N MET A 1 48.51 56.52 -15.09
CA MET A 1 47.15 56.15 -14.80
C MET A 1 46.97 54.66 -15.17
N HIS A 2 47.12 53.77 -14.16
CA HIS A 2 47.01 52.32 -14.36
C HIS A 2 45.62 51.88 -13.91
N ASN A 3 44.86 51.30 -14.84
CA ASN A 3 43.56 50.79 -14.59
C ASN A 3 43.69 49.32 -14.15
N GLN A 4 43.45 49.00 -12.86
CA GLN A 4 43.35 47.66 -12.36
C GLN A 4 41.91 47.13 -12.58
N VAL A 5 41.79 46.10 -13.41
CA VAL A 5 40.57 45.36 -13.60
C VAL A 5 40.53 44.27 -12.52
N ASN A 6 39.56 44.38 -11.57
CA ASN A 6 39.27 43.37 -10.58
C ASN A 6 38.67 42.13 -11.28
N ARG A 7 39.36 41.00 -11.23
CA ARG A 7 38.82 39.68 -11.55
C ARG A 7 38.02 39.17 -10.33
N VAL A 8 36.72 39.11 -10.44
CA VAL A 8 35.84 38.37 -9.53
C VAL A 8 36.02 36.90 -9.84
N GLY A 9 36.60 36.15 -8.90
CA GLY A 9 36.69 34.69 -8.98
C GLY A 9 35.30 34.07 -8.75
N TYR A 10 34.83 33.32 -9.73
CA TYR A 10 33.73 32.39 -9.52
C TYR A 10 34.28 31.18 -8.76
N GLU A 11 33.92 31.04 -7.49
CA GLU A 11 34.04 29.76 -6.78
C GLU A 11 33.00 28.81 -7.33
N GLU A 12 33.47 27.71 -7.90
CA GLU A 12 32.62 26.56 -8.26
C GLU A 12 31.99 26.00 -6.99
N ASP A 13 30.69 26.20 -6.86
CA ASP A 13 29.84 25.57 -5.83
C ASP A 13 29.85 24.05 -6.08
N LYS A 14 30.66 23.33 -5.30
CA LYS A 14 30.70 21.88 -5.30
C LYS A 14 29.27 21.37 -5.06
N GLU A 15 28.76 20.63 -6.02
CA GLU A 15 27.52 19.85 -5.92
C GLU A 15 27.46 19.17 -4.55
N ARG A 16 26.59 19.66 -3.68
CA ARG A 16 26.17 18.95 -2.47
C ARG A 16 25.34 17.77 -2.93
N GLY A 17 26.00 16.62 -3.07
CA GLY A 17 25.30 15.36 -3.30
C GLY A 17 24.20 15.21 -2.26
N VAL A 18 22.97 15.00 -2.74
CA VAL A 18 21.83 14.65 -1.88
C VAL A 18 22.21 13.35 -1.17
N SER A 19 22.51 13.46 0.12
CA SER A 19 22.77 12.29 0.95
C SER A 19 21.46 11.50 1.04
N VAL A 20 21.37 10.40 0.32
CA VAL A 20 20.27 9.46 0.48
C VAL A 20 20.39 8.89 1.88
N THR A 21 19.48 9.28 2.76
CA THR A 21 19.41 8.78 4.13
C THR A 21 19.16 7.27 4.07
N GLN A 22 20.02 6.48 4.74
CA GLN A 22 19.79 5.03 4.83
C GLN A 22 18.44 4.77 5.53
N PRO A 23 17.67 3.75 5.07
CA PRO A 23 16.44 3.37 5.73
C PRO A 23 16.69 3.07 7.22
N PRO A 24 15.79 3.48 8.13
CA PRO A 24 15.98 3.34 9.58
C PRO A 24 16.14 1.88 10.04
N THR A 25 15.70 0.91 9.24
CA THR A 25 15.76 -0.53 9.56
C THR A 25 16.90 -1.28 8.87
N GLY A 26 17.71 -0.60 8.05
CA GLY A 26 18.76 -1.24 7.25
C GLY A 26 18.27 -2.04 6.04
N ALA A 27 16.96 -2.27 5.89
CA ALA A 27 16.38 -2.94 4.73
C ALA A 27 16.56 -2.09 3.47
N ARG A 28 16.75 -2.74 2.33
CA ARG A 28 16.93 -2.08 1.03
C ARG A 28 15.71 -2.21 0.11
N THR A 29 14.85 -3.17 0.40
CA THR A 29 13.73 -3.54 -0.45
C THR A 29 12.41 -3.38 0.31
N ALA A 30 11.42 -2.78 -0.35
CA ALA A 30 10.04 -2.76 0.10
C ALA A 30 9.16 -3.50 -0.92
N VAL A 31 8.34 -4.44 -0.45
CA VAL A 31 7.36 -5.15 -1.28
C VAL A 31 5.97 -4.65 -0.93
N LEU A 32 5.29 -4.04 -1.91
CA LEU A 32 3.95 -3.46 -1.71
C LEU A 32 2.93 -4.21 -2.57
N LEU A 33 1.91 -4.75 -1.90
CA LEU A 33 0.85 -5.54 -2.51
C LEU A 33 -0.37 -4.67 -2.83
N PRO A 34 -1.05 -4.91 -3.97
CA PRO A 34 -2.28 -4.19 -4.31
C PRO A 34 -3.45 -4.58 -3.41
N GLY A 35 -4.48 -3.72 -3.43
CA GLY A 35 -5.77 -4.00 -2.83
C GLY A 35 -6.63 -4.93 -3.71
N THR A 36 -7.78 -5.33 -3.18
CA THR A 36 -8.77 -6.15 -3.89
C THR A 36 -9.23 -5.45 -5.16
N GLY A 37 -9.11 -6.13 -6.30
CA GLY A 37 -9.49 -5.56 -7.60
C GLY A 37 -8.63 -4.37 -8.05
N SER A 38 -7.48 -4.15 -7.44
CA SER A 38 -6.45 -3.17 -7.83
C SER A 38 -5.26 -3.88 -8.46
N ASP A 39 -4.27 -3.13 -8.93
CA ASP A 39 -3.10 -3.65 -9.61
C ASP A 39 -1.78 -2.97 -9.17
N ASP A 40 -0.66 -3.48 -9.67
CA ASP A 40 0.68 -2.95 -9.42
C ASP A 40 0.89 -1.54 -10.00
N VAL A 41 0.12 -1.15 -11.04
CA VAL A 41 0.21 0.19 -11.64
C VAL A 41 -0.26 1.24 -10.64
N PHE A 42 -1.39 1.01 -9.95
CA PHE A 42 -1.87 1.91 -8.91
C PHE A 42 -0.90 1.92 -7.71
N VAL A 43 -0.44 0.75 -7.26
CA VAL A 43 0.54 0.68 -6.16
C VAL A 43 1.81 1.45 -6.50
N ARG A 44 2.27 1.39 -7.74
CA ARG A 44 3.41 2.14 -8.24
C ARG A 44 3.19 3.64 -8.15
N SER A 45 2.04 4.13 -8.61
CA SER A 45 1.71 5.57 -8.54
C SER A 45 1.64 6.10 -7.11
N VAL A 46 1.34 5.23 -6.14
CA VAL A 46 1.28 5.58 -4.71
C VAL A 46 2.66 5.56 -4.05
N PHE A 47 3.49 4.56 -4.33
CA PHE A 47 4.64 4.25 -3.47
C PHE A 47 6.02 4.45 -4.10
N ASP A 48 6.17 4.48 -5.42
CA ASP A 48 7.49 4.47 -6.06
C ASP A 48 8.37 5.65 -5.61
N VAL A 49 7.86 6.86 -5.72
CA VAL A 49 8.59 8.08 -5.30
C VAL A 49 8.76 8.17 -3.77
N PRO A 50 7.72 7.96 -2.94
CA PRO A 50 7.89 7.97 -1.49
C PRO A 50 8.91 6.95 -0.95
N LEU A 51 8.99 5.75 -1.53
CA LEU A 51 9.97 4.74 -1.15
C LEU A 51 11.39 5.12 -1.59
N ALA A 52 11.55 5.60 -2.83
CA ALA A 52 12.83 6.07 -3.33
C ALA A 52 13.40 7.21 -2.48
N ALA A 53 12.53 8.11 -1.99
CA ALA A 53 12.92 9.23 -1.14
C ALA A 53 13.55 8.80 0.21
N VAL A 54 13.26 7.57 0.66
CA VAL A 54 13.84 6.98 1.88
C VAL A 54 14.84 5.86 1.60
N GLY A 55 15.30 5.73 0.35
CA GLY A 55 16.34 4.78 -0.04
C GLY A 55 15.87 3.33 -0.16
N LEU A 56 14.56 3.08 -0.26
CA LEU A 56 13.99 1.75 -0.46
C LEU A 56 13.71 1.51 -1.95
N LYS A 57 14.13 0.34 -2.45
CA LYS A 57 13.74 -0.15 -3.77
C LYS A 57 12.34 -0.78 -3.69
N ALA A 58 11.42 -0.31 -4.52
CA ALA A 58 10.08 -0.87 -4.62
C ALA A 58 10.09 -2.18 -5.44
N VAL A 59 9.43 -3.21 -4.91
CA VAL A 59 9.02 -4.43 -5.61
C VAL A 59 7.50 -4.48 -5.53
N LEU A 60 6.85 -4.43 -6.67
CA LEU A 60 5.40 -4.26 -6.82
C LEU A 60 4.86 -5.43 -7.65
N PRO A 61 4.49 -6.55 -7.01
CA PRO A 61 4.01 -7.72 -7.73
C PRO A 61 2.66 -7.42 -8.41
N ALA A 62 2.56 -7.73 -9.70
CA ALA A 62 1.28 -7.73 -10.38
C ALA A 62 0.37 -8.82 -9.80
N PRO A 63 -0.95 -8.59 -9.68
CA PRO A 63 -1.87 -9.60 -9.20
C PRO A 63 -1.95 -10.78 -10.17
N ILE A 64 -2.03 -12.01 -9.63
CA ILE A 64 -2.41 -13.20 -10.39
C ILE A 64 -3.90 -13.42 -10.12
N PRO A 65 -4.80 -13.16 -11.10
CA PRO A 65 -6.24 -13.23 -10.91
C PRO A 65 -6.74 -14.63 -10.57
N GLY A 66 -7.84 -14.71 -9.80
CA GLY A 66 -8.51 -15.96 -9.45
C GLY A 66 -8.11 -16.51 -8.08
N ALA A 67 -8.20 -17.82 -7.93
CA ALA A 67 -7.97 -18.51 -6.65
C ALA A 67 -6.52 -18.35 -6.13
N ASP A 68 -5.57 -18.14 -7.02
CA ASP A 68 -4.14 -18.01 -6.68
C ASP A 68 -3.72 -16.60 -6.27
N LEU A 69 -4.63 -15.62 -6.27
CA LEU A 69 -4.33 -14.23 -5.94
C LEU A 69 -3.55 -14.09 -4.63
N VAL A 70 -4.05 -14.69 -3.57
CA VAL A 70 -3.46 -14.60 -2.24
C VAL A 70 -2.15 -15.37 -2.14
N SER A 71 -2.12 -16.62 -2.63
CA SER A 71 -0.91 -17.45 -2.59
C SER A 71 0.25 -16.83 -3.37
N ALA A 72 -0.04 -16.23 -4.52
CA ALA A 72 0.95 -15.54 -5.34
C ALA A 72 1.52 -14.29 -4.63
N HIS A 73 0.67 -13.50 -3.97
CA HIS A 73 1.13 -12.35 -3.19
C HIS A 73 2.01 -12.75 -2.02
N LEU A 74 1.64 -13.79 -1.27
CA LEU A 74 2.46 -14.30 -0.18
C LEU A 74 3.79 -14.88 -0.68
N ALA A 75 3.78 -15.59 -1.80
CA ALA A 75 4.99 -16.12 -2.44
C ALA A 75 5.94 -14.99 -2.90
N ALA A 76 5.40 -13.86 -3.38
CA ALA A 76 6.22 -12.71 -3.76
C ALA A 76 6.94 -12.08 -2.55
N LEU A 77 6.29 -12.03 -1.37
CA LEU A 77 6.93 -11.61 -0.12
C LEU A 77 8.03 -12.60 0.28
N ASP A 78 7.75 -13.91 0.22
CA ASP A 78 8.72 -14.95 0.54
C ASP A 78 9.96 -14.91 -0.36
N GLU A 79 9.76 -14.72 -1.66
CA GLU A 79 10.84 -14.62 -2.64
C GLU A 79 11.72 -13.41 -2.38
N ALA A 80 11.11 -12.24 -2.17
CA ALA A 80 11.84 -10.99 -1.96
C ALA A 80 12.62 -10.98 -0.64
N ALA A 81 12.14 -11.71 0.38
CA ALA A 81 12.77 -11.81 1.69
C ALA A 81 13.73 -13.01 1.81
N ARG A 82 14.14 -13.64 0.70
CA ARG A 82 14.99 -14.85 0.73
C ARG A 82 16.36 -14.58 1.33
N ASP A 83 17.00 -13.50 0.92
CA ASP A 83 18.40 -13.22 1.24
C ASP A 83 18.56 -12.15 2.33
N GLU A 84 17.62 -11.23 2.46
CA GLU A 84 17.64 -10.15 3.45
C GLU A 84 16.23 -9.78 3.91
N PRO A 85 16.06 -9.29 5.15
CA PRO A 85 14.76 -8.80 5.61
C PRO A 85 14.26 -7.64 4.75
N ILE A 86 12.95 -7.61 4.51
CA ILE A 86 12.27 -6.61 3.69
C ILE A 86 11.34 -5.73 4.53
N VAL A 87 10.98 -4.57 3.99
CA VAL A 87 9.79 -3.84 4.41
C VAL A 87 8.61 -4.40 3.62
N ALA A 88 7.63 -4.99 4.29
CA ALA A 88 6.43 -5.52 3.66
C ALA A 88 5.28 -4.52 3.78
N GLY A 89 4.36 -4.51 2.83
CA GLY A 89 3.21 -3.61 2.93
C GLY A 89 2.23 -3.76 1.78
N GLY A 90 1.30 -2.82 1.72
CA GLY A 90 0.31 -2.76 0.65
C GLY A 90 -0.90 -1.94 1.02
N ILE A 91 -1.90 -2.00 0.15
CA ILE A 91 -3.16 -1.25 0.27
C ILE A 91 -4.28 -2.25 0.53
N SER A 92 -5.15 -1.99 1.51
CA SER A 92 -6.35 -2.79 1.82
C SER A 92 -6.01 -4.28 2.01
N LEU A 93 -6.43 -5.18 1.12
CA LEU A 93 -6.03 -6.60 1.14
C LEU A 93 -4.51 -6.75 1.23
N GLY A 94 -3.75 -5.95 0.48
CA GLY A 94 -2.29 -5.98 0.52
C GLY A 94 -1.73 -5.67 1.90
N ALA A 95 -2.33 -4.74 2.65
CA ALA A 95 -1.97 -4.46 4.03
C ALA A 95 -2.27 -5.65 4.96
N HIS A 96 -3.43 -6.32 4.77
CA HIS A 96 -3.79 -7.53 5.53
C HIS A 96 -2.78 -8.65 5.31
N LEU A 97 -2.44 -8.92 4.04
CA LEU A 97 -1.51 -9.99 3.67
C LEU A 97 -0.09 -9.72 4.15
N ALA A 98 0.37 -8.48 4.08
CA ALA A 98 1.68 -8.08 4.59
C ALA A 98 1.78 -8.29 6.11
N ALA A 99 0.75 -7.90 6.88
CA ALA A 99 0.70 -8.12 8.31
C ALA A 99 0.62 -9.62 8.67
N GLU A 100 -0.22 -10.38 7.96
CA GLU A 100 -0.32 -11.85 8.10
C GLU A 100 1.03 -12.54 7.81
N TRP A 101 1.72 -12.11 6.76
CA TRP A 101 3.03 -12.65 6.41
C TRP A 101 4.07 -12.33 7.49
N ALA A 102 4.08 -11.10 8.01
CA ALA A 102 4.99 -10.66 9.05
C ALA A 102 4.81 -11.45 10.36
N LEU A 103 3.57 -11.81 10.73
CA LEU A 103 3.28 -12.67 11.88
C LEU A 103 3.94 -14.05 11.76
N ARG A 104 4.03 -14.58 10.55
CA ARG A 104 4.66 -15.89 10.27
C ARG A 104 6.16 -15.79 10.03
N ASN A 105 6.66 -14.60 9.72
CA ASN A 105 8.06 -14.37 9.32
C ASN A 105 8.66 -13.15 10.05
N PRO A 106 8.59 -13.06 11.39
CA PRO A 106 9.00 -11.86 12.12
C PRO A 106 10.47 -11.48 11.87
N ASP A 107 11.36 -12.45 11.75
CA ASP A 107 12.80 -12.23 11.52
C ASP A 107 13.13 -11.79 10.08
N ARG A 108 12.18 -11.95 9.15
CA ARG A 108 12.33 -11.57 7.73
C ARG A 108 11.63 -10.25 7.40
N CYS A 109 10.92 -9.67 8.38
CA CYS A 109 10.17 -8.42 8.24
C CYS A 109 10.86 -7.29 9.01
N ALA A 110 11.48 -6.37 8.30
CA ALA A 110 12.17 -5.21 8.86
C ALA A 110 11.22 -4.04 9.20
N GLY A 111 10.01 -4.04 8.68
CA GLY A 111 9.00 -3.01 8.90
C GLY A 111 7.74 -3.23 8.08
N LEU A 112 6.67 -2.54 8.45
CA LEU A 112 5.38 -2.65 7.76
C LEU A 112 4.87 -1.28 7.27
N LEU A 113 4.32 -1.28 6.05
CA LEU A 113 3.66 -0.15 5.40
C LEU A 113 2.20 -0.51 5.10
N LEU A 114 1.28 -0.13 5.99
CA LEU A 114 -0.10 -0.59 6.03
C LEU A 114 -1.05 0.54 5.63
N ALA A 115 -1.41 0.62 4.36
CA ALA A 115 -2.32 1.63 3.84
C ALA A 115 -3.76 1.11 3.77
N LEU A 116 -4.71 1.87 4.31
CA LEU A 116 -6.15 1.62 4.19
C LEU A 116 -6.56 0.19 4.60
N PRO A 117 -6.18 -0.35 5.77
CA PRO A 117 -6.67 -1.66 6.20
C PRO A 117 -8.21 -1.64 6.26
N GLY A 118 -8.85 -2.67 5.66
CA GLY A 118 -10.31 -2.69 5.52
C GLY A 118 -11.06 -3.22 6.74
N TRP A 119 -10.44 -4.15 7.51
CA TRP A 119 -10.99 -4.76 8.73
C TRP A 119 -9.90 -5.43 9.56
N HIS A 120 -10.25 -5.99 10.70
CA HIS A 120 -9.45 -6.91 11.50
C HIS A 120 -10.29 -8.16 11.83
N GLY A 121 -9.65 -9.31 12.00
CA GLY A 121 -10.35 -10.58 12.21
C GLY A 121 -11.23 -10.96 11.01
N LYS A 122 -12.45 -11.44 11.25
CA LYS A 122 -13.39 -11.82 10.21
C LYS A 122 -13.93 -10.57 9.49
N PRO A 123 -14.12 -10.62 8.15
CA PRO A 123 -14.60 -9.48 7.37
C PRO A 123 -16.05 -9.08 7.67
N GLU A 124 -16.92 -10.06 8.03
CA GLU A 124 -18.33 -9.84 8.38
C GLU A 124 -19.04 -8.79 7.49
N ALA A 125 -19.50 -7.69 8.08
CA ALA A 125 -20.14 -6.56 7.42
C ALA A 125 -19.19 -5.39 7.13
N ALA A 126 -17.87 -5.60 7.12
CA ALA A 126 -16.91 -4.55 6.77
C ALA A 126 -17.24 -3.97 5.39
N PRO A 127 -17.30 -2.64 5.24
CA PRO A 127 -17.73 -2.00 3.99
C PRO A 127 -16.95 -2.48 2.77
N ALA A 128 -15.62 -2.65 2.89
CA ALA A 128 -14.78 -3.14 1.80
C ALA A 128 -15.12 -4.58 1.39
N ALA A 129 -15.42 -5.47 2.35
CA ALA A 129 -15.83 -6.83 2.08
C ALA A 129 -17.23 -6.90 1.42
N VAL A 130 -18.17 -6.08 1.91
CA VAL A 130 -19.51 -5.97 1.33
C VAL A 130 -19.42 -5.46 -0.11
N ALA A 131 -18.64 -4.41 -0.37
CA ALA A 131 -18.45 -3.88 -1.70
C ALA A 131 -17.83 -4.91 -2.66
N ALA A 132 -16.82 -5.66 -2.21
CA ALA A 132 -16.19 -6.71 -3.02
C ALA A 132 -17.17 -7.85 -3.37
N ARG A 133 -17.96 -8.34 -2.41
CA ARG A 133 -19.00 -9.38 -2.67
C ARG A 133 -20.06 -8.87 -3.64
N TYR A 134 -20.52 -7.62 -3.46
CA TYR A 134 -21.49 -7.00 -4.38
C TYR A 134 -20.93 -6.94 -5.80
N SER A 135 -19.68 -6.51 -5.94
CA SER A 135 -19.00 -6.45 -7.23
C SER A 135 -18.82 -7.83 -7.87
N ALA A 136 -18.42 -8.84 -7.08
CA ALA A 136 -18.32 -10.22 -7.56
C ALA A 136 -19.67 -10.76 -8.08
N ALA A 137 -20.76 -10.51 -7.34
CA ALA A 137 -22.09 -10.88 -7.77
C ALA A 137 -22.51 -10.15 -9.07
N SER A 138 -22.18 -8.86 -9.19
CA SER A 138 -22.44 -8.08 -10.40
C SER A 138 -21.67 -8.62 -11.61
N VAL A 139 -20.38 -8.97 -11.43
CA VAL A 139 -19.57 -9.59 -12.50
C VAL A 139 -20.18 -10.90 -12.98
N ARG A 140 -20.64 -11.76 -12.05
CA ARG A 140 -21.28 -13.04 -12.42
C ARG A 140 -22.61 -12.84 -13.12
N ALA A 141 -23.40 -11.85 -12.72
CA ALA A 141 -24.72 -11.60 -13.29
C ALA A 141 -24.67 -10.90 -14.65
N LEU A 142 -23.75 -9.96 -14.83
CA LEU A 142 -23.74 -9.05 -15.98
C LEU A 142 -22.57 -9.31 -16.95
N GLY A 143 -21.58 -10.07 -16.53
CA GLY A 143 -20.28 -10.20 -17.18
C GLY A 143 -19.34 -9.01 -16.84
N PRO A 144 -18.01 -9.18 -17.05
CA PRO A 144 -17.01 -8.18 -16.61
C PRO A 144 -17.26 -6.79 -17.19
N THR A 145 -17.53 -6.68 -18.50
CA THR A 145 -17.68 -5.39 -19.17
C THR A 145 -18.84 -4.55 -18.62
N ALA A 146 -20.02 -5.18 -18.43
CA ALA A 146 -21.18 -4.47 -17.92
C ALA A 146 -21.06 -4.18 -16.42
N ALA A 147 -20.41 -5.06 -15.66
CA ALA A 147 -20.11 -4.84 -14.25
C ALA A 147 -19.13 -3.66 -14.06
N ILE A 148 -18.08 -3.54 -14.89
CA ILE A 148 -17.19 -2.39 -14.90
C ILE A 148 -17.98 -1.10 -15.17
N ALA A 149 -18.81 -1.09 -16.23
CA ALA A 149 -19.60 0.09 -16.57
C ALA A 149 -20.52 0.53 -15.41
N ALA A 150 -21.13 -0.43 -14.70
CA ALA A 150 -21.95 -0.14 -13.52
C ALA A 150 -21.14 0.37 -12.33
N ALA A 151 -19.97 -0.21 -12.07
CA ALA A 151 -19.11 0.17 -10.95
C ALA A 151 -18.51 1.59 -11.08
N ILE A 152 -18.31 2.05 -12.32
CA ILE A 152 -17.70 3.37 -12.57
C ILE A 152 -18.71 4.50 -12.76
N ALA A 153 -20.02 4.23 -12.78
CA ALA A 153 -21.04 5.20 -13.14
C ALA A 153 -21.08 6.42 -12.19
N ASP A 154 -20.91 6.18 -10.89
CA ASP A 154 -21.10 7.19 -9.84
C ASP A 154 -19.82 7.44 -9.01
N VAL A 155 -18.63 7.09 -9.53
CA VAL A 155 -17.37 7.32 -8.84
C VAL A 155 -16.56 8.46 -9.47
N PRO A 156 -15.62 9.08 -8.74
CA PRO A 156 -14.72 10.07 -9.31
C PRO A 156 -13.95 9.54 -10.53
N GLY A 157 -13.67 10.40 -11.51
CA GLY A 157 -13.06 10.01 -12.80
C GLY A 157 -11.71 9.28 -12.66
N TRP A 158 -10.89 9.66 -11.67
CA TRP A 158 -9.65 8.96 -11.40
C TRP A 158 -9.88 7.50 -10.97
N LEU A 159 -10.87 7.28 -10.09
CA LEU A 159 -11.20 5.93 -9.61
C LEU A 159 -11.85 5.10 -10.73
N ALA A 160 -12.68 5.73 -11.57
CA ALA A 160 -13.23 5.08 -12.77
C ALA A 160 -12.10 4.58 -13.71
N THR A 161 -11.06 5.39 -13.90
CA THR A 161 -9.88 5.02 -14.71
C THR A 161 -9.15 3.83 -14.10
N GLU A 162 -8.87 3.88 -12.79
CA GLU A 162 -8.19 2.81 -12.06
C GLU A 162 -8.97 1.49 -12.10
N LEU A 163 -10.28 1.53 -11.77
CA LEU A 163 -11.14 0.35 -11.80
C LEU A 163 -11.25 -0.24 -13.20
N THR A 164 -11.42 0.60 -14.23
CA THR A 164 -11.50 0.11 -15.62
C THR A 164 -10.23 -0.62 -16.01
N ARG A 165 -9.06 -0.05 -15.72
CA ARG A 165 -7.77 -0.67 -16.05
C ARG A 165 -7.59 -1.99 -15.31
N ALA A 166 -7.69 -1.95 -13.98
CA ALA A 166 -7.42 -3.11 -13.13
C ALA A 166 -8.41 -4.25 -13.42
N TRP A 167 -9.71 -3.98 -13.42
CA TRP A 167 -10.73 -5.01 -13.64
C TRP A 167 -10.69 -5.61 -15.04
N THR A 168 -10.32 -4.83 -16.05
CA THR A 168 -10.06 -5.37 -17.40
C THR A 168 -8.89 -6.35 -17.38
N GLY A 169 -7.83 -6.06 -16.60
CA GLY A 169 -6.69 -6.97 -16.42
C GLY A 169 -7.03 -8.26 -15.68
N TYR A 170 -7.99 -8.24 -14.77
CA TYR A 170 -8.49 -9.45 -14.10
C TYR A 170 -9.35 -10.33 -15.01
N GLY A 171 -10.04 -9.75 -16.00
CA GLY A 171 -10.88 -10.47 -16.96
C GLY A 171 -11.94 -11.33 -16.29
N ASP A 172 -12.11 -12.57 -16.80
CA ASP A 172 -13.11 -13.53 -16.29
C ASP A 172 -12.85 -13.99 -14.84
N ALA A 173 -11.61 -13.89 -14.36
CA ALA A 173 -11.25 -14.25 -12.99
C ALA A 173 -11.53 -13.15 -11.95
N LEU A 174 -12.10 -12.00 -12.36
CA LEU A 174 -12.37 -10.88 -11.46
C LEU A 174 -13.30 -11.27 -10.30
N ALA A 175 -14.41 -11.96 -10.59
CA ALA A 175 -15.37 -12.33 -9.56
C ALA A 175 -14.75 -13.24 -8.49
N ASP A 176 -13.97 -14.22 -8.89
CA ASP A 176 -13.31 -15.16 -7.97
C ASP A 176 -12.23 -14.45 -7.14
N SER A 177 -11.51 -13.51 -7.75
CA SER A 177 -10.52 -12.67 -7.04
C SER A 177 -11.18 -11.79 -5.98
N LEU A 178 -12.32 -11.19 -6.29
CA LEU A 178 -13.08 -10.34 -5.38
C LEU A 178 -13.61 -11.14 -4.18
N ASP A 179 -14.18 -12.32 -4.41
CA ASP A 179 -14.70 -13.19 -3.34
C ASP A 179 -13.56 -13.74 -2.47
N THR A 180 -12.46 -14.20 -3.09
CA THR A 180 -11.28 -14.69 -2.37
C THR A 180 -10.77 -13.64 -1.38
N ALA A 181 -10.77 -12.38 -1.76
CA ALA A 181 -10.36 -11.28 -0.90
C ALA A 181 -11.41 -10.95 0.17
N ALA A 182 -12.70 -10.88 -0.22
CA ALA A 182 -13.80 -10.46 0.65
C ALA A 182 -14.10 -11.45 1.80
N ASP A 183 -13.83 -12.72 1.61
CA ASP A 183 -14.10 -13.76 2.60
C ASP A 183 -12.87 -14.09 3.48
N ARG A 184 -11.72 -13.49 3.19
CA ARG A 184 -10.50 -13.76 3.91
C ARG A 184 -10.46 -13.03 5.25
N PRO A 185 -10.20 -13.73 6.38
CA PRO A 185 -9.89 -13.05 7.63
C PRO A 185 -8.59 -12.24 7.54
N ALA A 186 -8.58 -11.05 8.14
CA ALA A 186 -7.36 -10.28 8.42
C ALA A 186 -6.81 -10.68 9.80
N PRO A 187 -5.57 -10.30 10.15
CA PRO A 187 -5.08 -10.44 11.51
C PRO A 187 -6.03 -9.79 12.52
N THR A 188 -6.23 -10.46 13.65
CA THR A 188 -6.97 -9.90 14.79
C THR A 188 -6.12 -8.82 15.50
N LEU A 189 -6.75 -7.98 16.31
CA LEU A 189 -6.02 -6.97 17.08
C LEU A 189 -5.04 -7.62 18.07
N ASP A 190 -5.37 -8.77 18.63
CA ASP A 190 -4.49 -9.51 19.53
C ASP A 190 -3.27 -10.09 18.78
N GLU A 191 -3.44 -10.58 17.56
CA GLU A 191 -2.33 -11.02 16.72
C GLU A 191 -1.43 -9.84 16.31
N LEU A 192 -2.00 -8.69 15.95
CA LEU A 192 -1.24 -7.48 15.64
C LEU A 192 -0.36 -7.01 16.78
N ALA A 193 -0.77 -7.23 18.04
CA ALA A 193 0.03 -6.92 19.21
C ALA A 193 1.35 -7.73 19.31
N GLY A 194 1.48 -8.81 18.55
CA GLY A 194 2.71 -9.60 18.42
C GLY A 194 3.74 -9.04 17.42
N LEU A 195 3.40 -8.03 16.64
CA LEU A 195 4.28 -7.45 15.63
C LEU A 195 5.16 -6.34 16.25
N THR A 196 6.46 -6.62 16.40
CA THR A 196 7.40 -5.72 17.11
C THR A 196 8.22 -4.80 16.21
N MET A 197 8.18 -5.02 14.88
CA MET A 197 8.83 -4.15 13.90
C MET A 197 8.11 -2.79 13.77
N PRO A 198 8.79 -1.72 13.28
CA PRO A 198 8.14 -0.44 13.03
C PRO A 198 7.02 -0.57 11.99
N CYS A 199 5.85 -0.01 12.29
CA CYS A 199 4.66 -0.09 11.44
C CYS A 199 4.14 1.32 11.10
N GLY A 200 4.11 1.66 9.82
CA GLY A 200 3.43 2.86 9.32
C GLY A 200 2.02 2.52 8.90
N VAL A 201 1.03 3.14 9.52
CA VAL A 201 -0.39 2.98 9.14
C VAL A 201 -0.90 4.26 8.49
N ALA A 202 -1.61 4.13 7.38
CA ALA A 202 -2.28 5.26 6.75
C ALA A 202 -3.78 5.00 6.58
N GLY A 203 -4.59 6.05 6.79
CA GLY A 203 -6.03 6.03 6.58
C GLY A 203 -6.52 7.30 5.90
N CYS A 204 -7.69 7.25 5.28
CA CYS A 204 -8.38 8.42 4.76
C CYS A 204 -9.48 8.88 5.72
N THR A 205 -9.69 10.20 5.79
CA THR A 205 -10.74 10.78 6.67
C THR A 205 -12.12 10.83 6.00
N ASP A 206 -12.17 10.56 4.69
CA ASP A 206 -13.35 10.67 3.82
C ASP A 206 -13.60 9.39 2.99
N ASP A 207 -13.04 8.24 3.41
CA ASP A 207 -13.23 6.95 2.74
C ASP A 207 -14.26 6.11 3.49
N ALA A 208 -15.43 5.93 2.89
CA ALA A 208 -16.49 5.10 3.45
C ALA A 208 -16.23 3.58 3.30
N ILE A 209 -15.32 3.20 2.41
CA ILE A 209 -14.98 1.78 2.13
C ILE A 209 -13.91 1.29 3.12
N HIS A 210 -12.96 2.17 3.49
CA HIS A 210 -11.93 1.87 4.47
C HIS A 210 -12.02 2.87 5.64
N PRO A 211 -12.96 2.64 6.59
CA PRO A 211 -13.20 3.57 7.69
C PRO A 211 -11.93 3.83 8.49
N LEU A 212 -11.66 5.11 8.81
CA LEU A 212 -10.47 5.54 9.55
C LEU A 212 -10.34 4.85 10.92
N GLU A 213 -11.47 4.45 11.49
CA GLU A 213 -11.54 3.70 12.76
C GLU A 213 -10.77 2.38 12.70
N ILE A 214 -10.75 1.71 11.54
CA ILE A 214 -10.00 0.46 11.36
C ILE A 214 -8.49 0.75 11.39
N ALA A 215 -8.00 1.72 10.62
CA ALA A 215 -6.60 2.15 10.67
C ALA A 215 -6.18 2.59 12.09
N THR A 216 -7.07 3.27 12.79
CA THR A 216 -6.87 3.69 14.18
C THR A 216 -6.78 2.49 15.13
N ALA A 217 -7.66 1.49 14.97
CA ALA A 217 -7.65 0.27 15.77
C ALA A 217 -6.35 -0.54 15.54
N TRP A 218 -5.95 -0.69 14.28
CA TRP A 218 -4.66 -1.33 13.93
C TRP A 218 -3.49 -0.61 14.59
N THR A 219 -3.43 0.73 14.48
CA THR A 219 -2.33 1.52 15.07
C THR A 219 -2.26 1.36 16.59
N ARG A 220 -3.40 1.28 17.27
CA ARG A 220 -3.44 1.09 18.73
C ARG A 220 -3.02 -0.32 19.17
N ALA A 221 -3.29 -1.33 18.34
CA ALA A 221 -2.91 -2.71 18.62
C ALA A 221 -1.43 -2.99 18.38
N LEU A 222 -0.84 -2.35 17.39
CA LEU A 222 0.57 -2.52 17.01
C LEU A 222 1.49 -1.81 18.02
N PRO A 223 2.47 -2.52 18.67
CA PRO A 223 3.32 -1.94 19.71
C PRO A 223 4.20 -0.78 19.25
N ARG A 224 4.63 -0.79 17.98
CA ARG A 224 5.51 0.23 17.39
C ARG A 224 4.88 0.76 16.11
N ALA A 225 3.81 1.54 16.25
CA ALA A 225 3.11 2.08 15.10
C ALA A 225 2.85 3.58 15.23
N ALA A 226 2.75 4.24 14.09
CA ALA A 226 2.20 5.58 13.99
C ALA A 226 1.15 5.62 12.87
N LEU A 227 0.17 6.51 13.04
CA LEU A 227 -0.86 6.81 12.05
C LEU A 227 -0.60 8.15 11.39
N CYS A 228 -0.67 8.20 10.07
CA CYS A 228 -0.83 9.43 9.32
C CYS A 228 -2.10 9.32 8.47
N THR A 229 -2.77 10.45 8.26
CA THR A 229 -4.00 10.49 7.48
C THR A 229 -3.85 11.34 6.24
N THR A 230 -4.65 11.00 5.22
CA THR A 230 -4.87 11.83 4.02
C THR A 230 -6.37 11.86 3.71
N ARG A 231 -6.75 12.30 2.53
CA ARG A 231 -8.13 12.29 2.05
C ARG A 231 -8.19 11.57 0.71
N LEU A 232 -9.29 10.86 0.48
CA LEU A 232 -9.51 10.13 -0.77
C LEU A 232 -9.53 11.09 -1.96
N GLU A 233 -10.11 12.28 -1.80
CA GLU A 233 -10.10 13.31 -2.85
C GLU A 233 -8.68 13.77 -3.22
N ILE A 234 -7.75 13.79 -2.24
CA ILE A 234 -6.36 14.16 -2.49
C ILE A 234 -5.64 13.06 -3.26
N ILE A 235 -5.90 11.79 -2.94
CA ILE A 235 -5.32 10.65 -3.68
C ILE A 235 -5.71 10.72 -5.16
N GLY A 236 -6.92 11.20 -5.46
CA GLY A 236 -7.39 11.36 -6.85
C GLY A 236 -6.61 12.39 -7.66
N VAL A 237 -6.02 13.38 -7.00
CA VAL A 237 -5.19 14.42 -7.64
C VAL A 237 -3.70 14.07 -7.55
N ASP A 238 -3.29 13.41 -6.48
CA ASP A 238 -1.93 13.09 -6.12
C ASP A 238 -1.89 11.72 -5.39
N PRO A 239 -1.78 10.62 -6.12
CA PRO A 239 -1.74 9.28 -5.53
C PRO A 239 -0.62 9.08 -4.51
N GLU A 240 0.52 9.77 -4.69
CA GLU A 240 1.64 9.72 -3.75
C GLU A 240 1.29 10.22 -2.35
N ALA A 241 0.22 10.99 -2.17
CA ALA A 241 -0.22 11.46 -0.86
C ALA A 241 -0.46 10.30 0.13
N LEU A 242 -1.02 9.17 -0.35
CA LEU A 242 -1.20 7.96 0.45
C LEU A 242 0.16 7.31 0.79
N GLY A 243 1.04 7.20 -0.19
CA GLY A 243 2.39 6.65 0.00
C GLY A 243 3.22 7.49 0.98
N ARG A 244 3.20 8.82 0.82
CA ARG A 244 3.89 9.75 1.74
C ARG A 244 3.32 9.63 3.17
N ALA A 245 2.01 9.56 3.33
CA ALA A 245 1.40 9.37 4.65
C ALA A 245 1.86 8.05 5.30
N THR A 246 1.87 6.95 4.53
CA THR A 246 2.28 5.63 5.02
C THR A 246 3.76 5.59 5.39
N VAL A 247 4.63 6.11 4.52
CA VAL A 247 6.09 6.16 4.76
C VAL A 247 6.42 7.09 5.92
N LEU A 248 5.78 8.25 6.02
CA LEU A 248 5.98 9.17 7.14
C LEU A 248 5.58 8.54 8.48
N ALA A 249 4.45 7.81 8.51
CA ALA A 249 4.03 7.06 9.69
C ALA A 249 5.08 6.01 10.08
N TRP A 250 5.61 5.25 9.11
CA TRP A 250 6.67 4.27 9.36
C TRP A 250 7.96 4.90 9.90
N LEU A 251 8.38 6.04 9.35
CA LEU A 251 9.54 6.78 9.86
C LEU A 251 9.34 7.23 11.32
N LYS A 252 8.14 7.72 11.67
CA LYS A 252 7.80 8.09 13.05
C LYS A 252 7.88 6.87 13.99
N ALA A 253 7.32 5.74 13.58
CA ALA A 253 7.36 4.50 14.36
C ALA A 253 8.79 3.93 14.52
N SER A 254 9.70 4.26 13.61
CA SER A 254 11.10 3.82 13.63
C SER A 254 11.98 4.61 14.61
N GLN A 255 11.52 5.77 15.08
CA GLN A 255 12.27 6.64 16.01
C GLN A 255 11.98 6.36 17.48
N GLY A 256 10.94 5.60 17.78
CA GLY A 256 10.54 5.16 19.13
C GLY A 256 10.95 3.72 19.35
#